data_fe50e770f29066abc2bc0d3aa5bb650b
#
_entry.id   fe50e770f29066abc2bc0d3aa5bb650b
#
_cell.length_a   1.000
_cell.length_b   1.000
_cell.length_c   1.000
_cell.angle_alpha   90.00
_cell.angle_beta   90.00
_cell.angle_gamma   90.00
#
_symmetry.space_group_name_H-M   'P 1'
#
loop_
_entity.id
_entity.type
_entity.pdbx_description
1 polymer ?
#
loop_
_entity_poly.entity_id
_entity_poly.type
_entity_poly.pdbx_seq_one_letter_code
_entity_poly.pdbx_strand_id
1 'polypeptide(L)'
;MSVGEESSRQGNSNPSSRPYRRSLVILRRDLRIDDHQALAHACRLSESVQLLFVFDRAILDALPDRADRRVEFIWESLRSLERGAALAGSLITVHAHAQDALPDLIKALAVEAVFFNHDDDPYALSRDGHLTQALKAMQIDCFSYKDHVVFERSEILTQASKPYSVFTPYKQSWIKRLAAQQEAIAEAKVDQRRLMAPDPAQQSACRALAQSRNLGLWFGTPPSLEAIGFRSTHLSQLRVPVGSDGARALLKDFAGRIDRYDEARDFPALKGPSYLSVHLRFGTISIRELTRLALQTASSGAQTWLSELIWRDFYMQILYHFPHVVRQSFKPEYDLIAWEDGSSASSHFQAWCHGQTGYPLVDAAMRQLLQSGYMHNRLRMVTASFLCKDLGLDWRWGEAWFAQHLLDFDLAANNGGWQWAASSGCDAQPYFRIFNPVSQSEKFDREGRFIRRYLPEIAQLSDKQIHAPWEMGGLDAQAIGFKLGSDYPLPIVHHDQARKKTLERYQVVKRAKP
;
A
#
# COMPACT_ATOMS: atom_id res chain seq x y z
N MET A 1 -15.77 -21.14 -2.07
CA MET A 1 -17.09 -21.23 -2.75
C MET A 1 -16.88 -20.72 -4.16
N SER A 2 -17.27 -21.52 -5.14
CA SER A 2 -17.00 -21.37 -6.56
C SER A 2 -17.47 -20.03 -7.11
N VAL A 3 -16.58 -19.43 -7.88
CA VAL A 3 -16.85 -18.29 -8.77
C VAL A 3 -18.05 -18.66 -9.63
N GLY A 4 -19.09 -17.83 -9.62
CA GLY A 4 -20.27 -18.02 -10.43
C GLY A 4 -19.90 -18.06 -11.91
N GLU A 5 -20.14 -19.19 -12.51
CA GLU A 5 -20.26 -19.35 -13.95
C GLU A 5 -21.28 -18.34 -14.49
N GLU A 6 -20.97 -17.74 -15.61
CA GLU A 6 -21.90 -16.94 -16.40
C GLU A 6 -23.21 -17.72 -16.55
N SER A 7 -24.19 -17.34 -15.77
CA SER A 7 -25.56 -17.83 -15.92
C SER A 7 -26.05 -17.42 -17.31
N SER A 8 -26.01 -18.34 -18.23
CA SER A 8 -26.47 -18.20 -19.61
C SER A 8 -27.97 -17.92 -19.63
N ARG A 9 -28.37 -16.66 -19.62
CA ARG A 9 -29.63 -16.25 -20.23
C ARG A 9 -29.43 -16.17 -21.75
N GLN A 10 -29.48 -17.31 -22.43
CA GLN A 10 -29.72 -17.37 -23.88
C GLN A 10 -31.18 -17.00 -24.14
N GLY A 11 -31.50 -15.71 -24.05
CA GLY A 11 -32.64 -15.12 -24.71
C GLY A 11 -32.16 -14.56 -26.04
N ASN A 12 -32.91 -14.79 -27.10
CA ASN A 12 -32.75 -14.26 -28.46
C ASN A 12 -32.66 -12.72 -28.42
N SER A 13 -31.46 -12.16 -28.10
CA SER A 13 -31.22 -10.73 -28.07
C SER A 13 -30.37 -10.36 -29.29
N ASN A 14 -30.85 -9.37 -30.02
CA ASN A 14 -30.15 -8.67 -31.07
C ASN A 14 -28.70 -8.36 -30.60
N PRO A 15 -27.63 -8.72 -31.32
CA PRO A 15 -26.25 -8.56 -30.87
C PRO A 15 -25.80 -7.10 -30.63
N SER A 16 -26.69 -6.13 -30.80
CA SER A 16 -26.49 -4.69 -30.57
C SER A 16 -27.07 -4.13 -29.27
N SER A 17 -27.89 -4.88 -28.50
CA SER A 17 -28.48 -4.37 -27.25
C SER A 17 -27.65 -4.72 -26.03
N ARG A 18 -27.25 -3.71 -25.26
CA ARG A 18 -26.63 -3.90 -23.96
C ARG A 18 -27.65 -4.36 -22.94
N PRO A 19 -27.30 -5.33 -22.06
CA PRO A 19 -28.26 -5.89 -21.10
C PRO A 19 -28.74 -4.87 -20.05
N TYR A 20 -27.93 -3.82 -19.75
CA TYR A 20 -28.25 -2.84 -18.72
C TYR A 20 -28.38 -1.43 -19.30
N ARG A 21 -29.41 -0.71 -18.90
CA ARG A 21 -29.59 0.70 -19.20
C ARG A 21 -28.65 1.55 -18.33
N ARG A 22 -28.55 1.20 -17.03
CA ARG A 22 -27.81 1.96 -16.03
C ARG A 22 -27.01 1.03 -15.14
N SER A 23 -25.75 1.35 -14.95
CA SER A 23 -24.87 0.63 -14.03
C SER A 23 -24.03 1.58 -13.17
N LEU A 24 -23.59 1.06 -12.03
CA LEU A 24 -22.74 1.75 -11.10
C LEU A 24 -21.39 1.03 -10.98
N VAL A 25 -20.29 1.77 -11.06
CA VAL A 25 -18.96 1.28 -10.71
C VAL A 25 -18.53 1.90 -9.38
N ILE A 26 -18.23 1.05 -8.40
CA ILE A 26 -17.75 1.50 -7.09
C ILE A 26 -16.23 1.55 -7.12
N LEU A 27 -15.68 2.76 -7.12
CA LEU A 27 -14.24 3.03 -7.03
C LEU A 27 -13.76 2.90 -5.57
N ARG A 28 -12.53 2.37 -5.38
CA ARG A 28 -11.92 2.22 -4.04
C ARG A 28 -10.41 2.42 -4.08
N ARG A 29 -9.65 1.35 -4.38
CA ARG A 29 -8.19 1.34 -4.57
C ARG A 29 -7.83 1.33 -6.06
N ASP A 30 -8.62 1.96 -6.88
CA ASP A 30 -8.58 1.91 -8.34
C ASP A 30 -8.98 3.27 -8.94
N LEU A 31 -8.36 4.35 -8.39
CA LEU A 31 -8.69 5.74 -8.69
C LEU A 31 -8.16 6.17 -10.07
N ARG A 32 -8.64 5.50 -11.12
CA ARG A 32 -8.32 5.77 -12.53
C ARG A 32 -9.49 5.37 -13.43
N ILE A 33 -9.47 5.84 -14.66
CA ILE A 33 -10.47 5.49 -15.70
C ILE A 33 -9.86 4.70 -16.87
N ASP A 34 -8.56 4.59 -16.95
CA ASP A 34 -7.86 3.83 -17.98
C ASP A 34 -7.41 2.48 -17.44
N ASP A 35 -7.42 1.45 -18.29
CA ASP A 35 -7.01 0.07 -17.92
C ASP A 35 -7.64 -0.40 -16.59
N HIS A 36 -8.99 -0.26 -16.47
CA HIS A 36 -9.75 -0.53 -15.26
C HIS A 36 -10.78 -1.63 -15.53
N GLN A 37 -10.61 -2.80 -14.92
CA GLN A 37 -11.38 -4.00 -15.27
C GLN A 37 -12.88 -3.83 -15.04
N ALA A 38 -13.31 -3.49 -13.84
CA ALA A 38 -14.75 -3.33 -13.56
C ALA A 38 -15.41 -2.26 -14.45
N LEU A 39 -14.70 -1.15 -14.71
CA LEU A 39 -15.21 -0.07 -15.55
C LEU A 39 -15.30 -0.47 -17.03
N ALA A 40 -14.30 -1.18 -17.55
CA ALA A 40 -14.32 -1.68 -18.91
C ALA A 40 -15.50 -2.64 -19.15
N HIS A 41 -15.75 -3.54 -18.20
CA HIS A 41 -16.88 -4.46 -18.24
C HIS A 41 -18.22 -3.73 -18.10
N ALA A 42 -18.34 -2.78 -17.18
CA ALA A 42 -19.54 -1.96 -17.03
C ALA A 42 -19.87 -1.21 -18.33
N CYS A 43 -18.88 -0.54 -18.94
CA CYS A 43 -19.07 0.18 -20.22
C CYS A 43 -19.42 -0.75 -21.39
N ARG A 44 -18.96 -1.98 -21.37
CA ARG A 44 -19.32 -2.98 -22.39
C ARG A 44 -20.77 -3.45 -22.25
N LEU A 45 -21.25 -3.64 -21.02
CA LEU A 45 -22.55 -4.22 -20.72
C LEU A 45 -23.66 -3.19 -20.54
N SER A 46 -23.36 -1.89 -20.44
CA SER A 46 -24.33 -0.87 -20.07
C SER A 46 -24.41 0.27 -21.06
N GLU A 47 -25.58 0.89 -21.18
CA GLU A 47 -25.79 2.11 -21.98
C GLU A 47 -25.19 3.33 -21.28
N SER A 48 -25.37 3.42 -19.96
CA SER A 48 -24.80 4.47 -19.12
C SER A 48 -24.17 3.92 -17.85
N VAL A 49 -23.06 4.51 -17.44
CA VAL A 49 -22.28 4.11 -16.27
C VAL A 49 -22.01 5.31 -15.39
N GLN A 50 -22.28 5.17 -14.10
CA GLN A 50 -21.97 6.14 -13.06
C GLN A 50 -20.84 5.62 -12.19
N LEU A 51 -20.02 6.53 -11.65
CA LEU A 51 -18.93 6.21 -10.74
C LEU A 51 -19.32 6.62 -9.32
N LEU A 52 -19.05 5.78 -8.35
CA LEU A 52 -19.27 6.07 -6.94
C LEU A 52 -17.99 5.88 -6.14
N PHE A 53 -17.60 6.86 -5.35
CA PHE A 53 -16.59 6.72 -4.32
C PHE A 53 -17.18 7.00 -2.93
N VAL A 54 -16.96 6.12 -1.99
CA VAL A 54 -17.41 6.29 -0.59
C VAL A 54 -16.20 6.66 0.28
N PHE A 55 -16.24 7.86 0.85
CA PHE A 55 -15.43 8.21 2.01
C PHE A 55 -15.99 7.45 3.21
N ASP A 56 -15.52 6.21 3.39
CA ASP A 56 -16.09 5.26 4.34
C ASP A 56 -15.75 5.62 5.78
N ARG A 57 -16.76 6.00 6.55
CA ARG A 57 -16.60 6.39 7.95
C ARG A 57 -16.04 5.28 8.83
N ALA A 58 -16.30 4.01 8.53
CA ALA A 58 -15.70 2.90 9.26
C ALA A 58 -14.16 2.89 9.18
N ILE A 59 -13.61 3.43 8.08
CA ILE A 59 -12.16 3.61 7.91
C ILE A 59 -11.72 4.98 8.45
N LEU A 60 -12.41 6.05 8.04
CA LEU A 60 -12.00 7.42 8.31
C LEU A 60 -12.10 7.80 9.79
N ASP A 61 -13.15 7.35 10.48
CA ASP A 61 -13.36 7.66 11.89
C ASP A 61 -12.31 6.99 12.81
N ALA A 62 -11.72 5.87 12.34
CA ALA A 62 -10.65 5.17 13.05
C ALA A 62 -9.26 5.79 12.88
N LEU A 63 -9.09 6.76 11.98
CA LEU A 63 -7.80 7.43 11.79
C LEU A 63 -7.52 8.40 12.95
N PRO A 64 -6.33 8.31 13.57
CA PRO A 64 -6.01 9.10 14.77
C PRO A 64 -5.79 10.59 14.45
N ASP A 65 -5.32 10.91 13.26
CA ASP A 65 -5.06 12.29 12.83
C ASP A 65 -6.04 12.73 11.74
N ARG A 66 -6.58 13.94 11.90
CA ARG A 66 -7.44 14.58 10.88
C ARG A 66 -6.63 15.30 9.78
N ALA A 67 -5.30 15.30 9.88
CA ALA A 67 -4.37 15.71 8.85
C ALA A 67 -3.68 14.47 8.26
N ASP A 68 -4.45 13.55 7.66
CA ASP A 68 -3.93 12.30 7.09
C ASP A 68 -3.60 12.48 5.60
N ARG A 69 -2.33 12.28 5.26
CA ARG A 69 -1.83 12.43 3.87
C ARG A 69 -2.48 11.46 2.89
N ARG A 70 -2.94 10.30 3.34
CA ARG A 70 -3.63 9.30 2.50
C ARG A 70 -5.00 9.81 2.08
N VAL A 71 -5.73 10.43 3.01
CA VAL A 71 -7.05 11.02 2.73
C VAL A 71 -6.91 12.18 1.76
N GLU A 72 -5.91 13.06 1.95
CA GLU A 72 -5.63 14.17 1.02
C GLU A 72 -5.20 13.63 -0.36
N PHE A 73 -4.38 12.58 -0.44
CA PHE A 73 -4.00 11.97 -1.72
C PHE A 73 -5.20 11.37 -2.47
N ILE A 74 -6.10 10.68 -1.77
CA ILE A 74 -7.36 10.16 -2.33
C ILE A 74 -8.20 11.33 -2.86
N TRP A 75 -8.39 12.34 -2.05
CA TRP A 75 -9.18 13.53 -2.38
C TRP A 75 -8.63 14.26 -3.62
N GLU A 76 -7.32 14.53 -3.66
CA GLU A 76 -6.68 15.14 -4.83
C GLU A 76 -6.77 14.24 -6.07
N SER A 77 -6.68 12.91 -5.90
CA SER A 77 -6.83 11.98 -7.01
C SER A 77 -8.25 11.99 -7.58
N LEU A 78 -9.27 12.06 -6.74
CA LEU A 78 -10.67 12.19 -7.18
C LEU A 78 -10.91 13.53 -7.89
N ARG A 79 -10.31 14.63 -7.40
CA ARG A 79 -10.35 15.94 -8.07
C ARG A 79 -9.63 15.91 -9.42
N SER A 80 -8.52 15.17 -9.51
CA SER A 80 -7.82 14.98 -10.77
C SER A 80 -8.67 14.21 -11.78
N LEU A 81 -9.39 13.19 -11.34
CA LEU A 81 -10.35 12.45 -12.17
C LEU A 81 -11.47 13.35 -12.67
N GLU A 82 -12.06 14.15 -11.79
CA GLU A 82 -13.20 15.02 -12.12
C GLU A 82 -12.82 16.10 -13.16
N ARG A 83 -11.62 16.65 -13.10
CA ARG A 83 -11.12 17.62 -14.10
C ARG A 83 -10.97 17.02 -15.50
N GLY A 84 -10.90 15.71 -15.62
CA GLY A 84 -10.87 15.02 -16.91
C GLY A 84 -12.21 15.19 -17.64
N ALA A 85 -12.19 15.72 -18.85
CA ALA A 85 -13.39 15.97 -19.66
C ALA A 85 -14.28 14.73 -19.86
N ALA A 86 -13.71 13.54 -19.70
CA ALA A 86 -14.39 12.27 -19.86
C ALA A 86 -15.43 11.97 -18.79
N LEU A 87 -15.30 12.52 -17.57
CA LEU A 87 -16.21 12.17 -16.48
C LEU A 87 -17.56 12.90 -16.53
N ALA A 88 -17.66 14.06 -17.18
CA ALA A 88 -18.90 14.77 -17.43
C ALA A 88 -19.93 14.75 -16.27
N GLY A 89 -19.46 14.84 -15.02
CA GLY A 89 -20.34 14.78 -13.83
C GLY A 89 -20.78 13.38 -13.41
N SER A 90 -20.24 12.30 -13.99
CA SER A 90 -20.59 10.91 -13.64
C SER A 90 -20.10 10.46 -12.27
N LEU A 91 -19.18 11.20 -11.64
CA LEU A 91 -18.63 10.88 -10.33
C LEU A 91 -19.63 11.30 -9.23
N ILE A 92 -19.96 10.36 -8.37
CA ILE A 92 -20.73 10.56 -7.14
C ILE A 92 -19.79 10.29 -5.97
N THR A 93 -19.74 11.19 -5.00
CA THR A 93 -18.98 10.96 -3.75
C THR A 93 -19.91 11.01 -2.55
N VAL A 94 -19.65 10.12 -1.59
CA VAL A 94 -20.48 9.97 -0.39
C VAL A 94 -19.59 9.87 0.84
N HIS A 95 -19.97 10.52 1.92
CA HIS A 95 -19.35 10.36 3.24
C HIS A 95 -20.34 9.68 4.18
N ALA A 96 -20.13 8.38 4.43
CA ALA A 96 -21.04 7.52 5.17
C ALA A 96 -20.35 6.20 5.60
N HIS A 97 -21.01 5.41 6.43
CA HIS A 97 -20.67 4.00 6.60
C HIS A 97 -21.08 3.23 5.34
N ALA A 98 -20.12 2.67 4.62
CA ALA A 98 -20.36 2.08 3.30
C ALA A 98 -21.37 0.92 3.34
N GLN A 99 -21.31 0.06 4.34
CA GLN A 99 -22.21 -1.10 4.48
C GLN A 99 -23.69 -0.67 4.59
N ASP A 100 -23.96 0.43 5.28
CA ASP A 100 -25.32 0.92 5.53
C ASP A 100 -25.85 1.76 4.37
N ALA A 101 -24.97 2.56 3.75
CA ALA A 101 -25.39 3.54 2.76
C ALA A 101 -25.50 2.99 1.35
N LEU A 102 -24.62 2.03 0.97
CA LEU A 102 -24.55 1.54 -0.40
C LEU A 102 -25.85 0.93 -0.92
N PRO A 103 -26.53 0.02 -0.20
CA PRO A 103 -27.77 -0.58 -0.70
C PRO A 103 -28.85 0.46 -1.01
N ASP A 104 -29.05 1.43 -0.11
CA ASP A 104 -30.07 2.47 -0.27
C ASP A 104 -29.71 3.46 -1.41
N LEU A 105 -28.44 3.82 -1.55
CA LEU A 105 -27.96 4.67 -2.65
C LEU A 105 -28.12 3.99 -4.00
N ILE A 106 -27.78 2.72 -4.10
CA ILE A 106 -27.93 1.92 -5.32
C ILE A 106 -29.39 1.85 -5.74
N LYS A 107 -30.30 1.68 -4.77
CA LYS A 107 -31.74 1.73 -5.00
C LYS A 107 -32.21 3.12 -5.49
N ALA A 108 -31.75 4.19 -4.85
CA ALA A 108 -32.07 5.57 -5.22
C ALA A 108 -31.55 5.95 -6.61
N LEU A 109 -30.38 5.41 -7.01
CA LEU A 109 -29.81 5.57 -8.34
C LEU A 109 -30.53 4.73 -9.40
N ALA A 110 -31.42 3.83 -9.02
CA ALA A 110 -32.19 2.96 -9.92
C ALA A 110 -31.27 2.25 -10.95
N VAL A 111 -30.13 1.74 -10.50
CA VAL A 111 -29.20 0.98 -11.34
C VAL A 111 -29.59 -0.50 -11.38
N GLU A 112 -29.29 -1.16 -12.49
CA GLU A 112 -29.64 -2.56 -12.75
C GLU A 112 -28.46 -3.50 -12.48
N ALA A 113 -27.23 -2.95 -12.50
CA ALA A 113 -26.03 -3.70 -12.20
C ALA A 113 -24.98 -2.85 -11.46
N VAL A 114 -24.20 -3.49 -10.60
CA VAL A 114 -23.10 -2.90 -9.85
C VAL A 114 -21.80 -3.64 -10.17
N PHE A 115 -20.74 -2.89 -10.37
CA PHE A 115 -19.42 -3.39 -10.73
C PHE A 115 -18.37 -2.85 -9.76
N PHE A 116 -17.42 -3.68 -9.34
CA PHE A 116 -16.27 -3.24 -8.55
C PHE A 116 -15.06 -4.18 -8.72
N ASN A 117 -13.87 -3.73 -8.34
CA ASN A 117 -12.69 -4.57 -8.34
C ASN A 117 -12.47 -5.22 -6.97
N HIS A 118 -11.80 -6.38 -6.94
CA HIS A 118 -11.52 -7.10 -5.71
C HIS A 118 -10.57 -6.32 -4.78
N ASP A 119 -10.73 -6.50 -3.49
CA ASP A 119 -9.80 -6.10 -2.44
C ASP A 119 -9.76 -7.23 -1.39
N ASP A 120 -8.56 -7.73 -1.09
CA ASP A 120 -8.36 -8.89 -0.20
C ASP A 120 -8.07 -8.48 1.26
N ASP A 121 -8.19 -7.19 1.58
CA ASP A 121 -8.21 -6.71 2.96
C ASP A 121 -9.41 -7.32 3.71
N PRO A 122 -9.25 -7.86 4.95
CA PRO A 122 -10.35 -8.50 5.68
C PRO A 122 -11.61 -7.64 5.84
N TYR A 123 -11.44 -6.32 6.07
CA TYR A 123 -12.58 -5.41 6.10
C TYR A 123 -13.27 -5.32 4.74
N ALA A 124 -12.50 -5.22 3.67
CA ALA A 124 -13.04 -5.12 2.32
C ALA A 124 -13.81 -6.39 1.92
N LEU A 125 -13.27 -7.57 2.25
CA LEU A 125 -13.95 -8.86 2.01
C LEU A 125 -15.30 -8.93 2.74
N SER A 126 -15.35 -8.50 4.01
CA SER A 126 -16.59 -8.45 4.79
C SER A 126 -17.60 -7.48 4.19
N ARG A 127 -17.18 -6.24 3.88
CA ARG A 127 -18.01 -5.21 3.25
C ARG A 127 -18.58 -5.67 1.92
N ASP A 128 -17.75 -6.25 1.06
CA ASP A 128 -18.14 -6.71 -0.28
C ASP A 128 -19.11 -7.90 -0.20
N GLY A 129 -18.92 -8.78 0.78
CA GLY A 129 -19.86 -9.87 1.08
C GLY A 129 -21.25 -9.36 1.46
N HIS A 130 -21.33 -8.38 2.38
CA HIS A 130 -22.58 -7.75 2.76
C HIS A 130 -23.26 -7.06 1.57
N LEU A 131 -22.50 -6.29 0.79
CA LEU A 131 -23.03 -5.62 -0.39
C LEU A 131 -23.61 -6.62 -1.40
N THR A 132 -22.89 -7.68 -1.70
CA THR A 132 -23.31 -8.72 -2.64
C THR A 132 -24.61 -9.40 -2.18
N GLN A 133 -24.75 -9.68 -0.88
CA GLN A 133 -25.97 -10.25 -0.31
C GLN A 133 -27.16 -9.27 -0.43
N ALA A 134 -26.95 -7.99 -0.12
CA ALA A 134 -27.97 -6.96 -0.22
C ALA A 134 -28.45 -6.78 -1.68
N LEU A 135 -27.52 -6.72 -2.64
CA LEU A 135 -27.84 -6.59 -4.06
C LEU A 135 -28.61 -7.80 -4.59
N LYS A 136 -28.24 -9.01 -4.15
CA LYS A 136 -28.99 -10.23 -4.49
C LYS A 136 -30.44 -10.18 -3.99
N ALA A 137 -30.67 -9.70 -2.77
CA ALA A 137 -32.01 -9.53 -2.20
C ALA A 137 -32.82 -8.48 -2.97
N MET A 138 -32.17 -7.49 -3.57
CA MET A 138 -32.76 -6.43 -4.39
C MET A 138 -32.94 -6.82 -5.86
N GLN A 139 -32.50 -8.00 -6.26
CA GLN A 139 -32.48 -8.48 -7.66
C GLN A 139 -31.62 -7.59 -8.59
N ILE A 140 -30.54 -7.00 -8.06
CA ILE A 140 -29.57 -6.20 -8.80
C ILE A 140 -28.34 -7.07 -9.08
N ASP A 141 -27.92 -7.12 -10.33
CA ASP A 141 -26.75 -7.91 -10.72
C ASP A 141 -25.46 -7.29 -10.15
N CYS A 142 -24.56 -8.15 -9.67
CA CYS A 142 -23.32 -7.75 -9.00
C CYS A 142 -22.12 -8.47 -9.62
N PHE A 143 -21.16 -7.68 -10.13
CA PHE A 143 -19.97 -8.19 -10.80
C PHE A 143 -18.72 -7.65 -10.13
N SER A 144 -17.75 -8.54 -9.90
CA SER A 144 -16.45 -8.16 -9.34
C SER A 144 -15.30 -8.74 -10.15
N TYR A 145 -14.20 -7.99 -10.23
CA TYR A 145 -13.08 -8.30 -11.10
C TYR A 145 -11.73 -8.13 -10.40
N LYS A 146 -10.75 -8.90 -10.86
CA LYS A 146 -9.35 -8.72 -10.51
C LYS A 146 -8.80 -7.46 -11.17
N ASP A 147 -8.09 -6.62 -10.40
CA ASP A 147 -7.49 -5.40 -10.93
C ASP A 147 -6.17 -5.00 -10.26
N HIS A 148 -6.03 -5.27 -8.95
CA HIS A 148 -4.88 -4.82 -8.15
C HIS A 148 -3.61 -5.64 -8.35
N VAL A 149 -3.72 -6.86 -8.83
CA VAL A 149 -2.66 -7.83 -9.04
C VAL A 149 -2.78 -8.43 -10.42
N VAL A 150 -1.70 -9.02 -10.92
CA VAL A 150 -1.74 -9.77 -12.19
C VAL A 150 -2.37 -11.14 -11.97
N PHE A 151 -1.97 -11.83 -10.92
CA PHE A 151 -2.60 -13.07 -10.48
C PHE A 151 -3.02 -12.96 -9.02
N GLU A 152 -4.28 -13.30 -8.75
CA GLU A 152 -4.85 -13.18 -7.41
C GLU A 152 -5.14 -14.55 -6.78
N ARG A 153 -5.26 -14.54 -5.46
CA ARG A 153 -5.83 -15.64 -4.67
C ARG A 153 -5.25 -16.99 -5.05
N SER A 154 -6.10 -17.90 -5.58
CA SER A 154 -5.75 -19.27 -5.94
C SER A 154 -5.29 -19.45 -7.40
N GLU A 155 -5.00 -18.36 -8.12
CA GLU A 155 -4.53 -18.48 -9.50
C GLU A 155 -3.10 -19.05 -9.59
N ILE A 156 -2.25 -18.83 -8.60
CA ILE A 156 -0.91 -19.40 -8.52
C ILE A 156 -0.82 -20.33 -7.31
N LEU A 157 -0.95 -21.62 -7.57
CA LEU A 157 -0.84 -22.67 -6.55
C LEU A 157 0.28 -23.65 -6.88
N THR A 158 0.75 -24.38 -5.86
CA THR A 158 1.66 -25.51 -6.02
C THR A 158 0.97 -26.65 -6.78
N GLN A 159 1.74 -27.66 -7.23
CA GLN A 159 1.18 -28.87 -7.83
C GLN A 159 0.19 -29.62 -6.93
N ALA A 160 0.34 -29.47 -5.61
CA ALA A 160 -0.58 -30.02 -4.61
C ALA A 160 -1.77 -29.10 -4.30
N SER A 161 -2.07 -28.11 -5.17
CA SER A 161 -3.15 -27.12 -4.99
C SER A 161 -3.08 -26.34 -3.68
N LYS A 162 -1.89 -26.13 -3.14
CA LYS A 162 -1.65 -25.33 -1.93
C LYS A 162 -1.03 -23.96 -2.29
N PRO A 163 -1.31 -22.90 -1.51
CA PRO A 163 -0.65 -21.62 -1.70
C PRO A 163 0.86 -21.72 -1.47
N TYR A 164 1.62 -20.94 -2.22
CA TYR A 164 3.05 -20.82 -1.99
C TYR A 164 3.34 -20.00 -0.73
N SER A 165 4.29 -20.46 0.08
CA SER A 165 4.82 -19.73 1.25
C SER A 165 6.28 -19.28 1.06
N VAL A 166 6.87 -19.55 -0.11
CA VAL A 166 8.25 -19.15 -0.48
C VAL A 166 8.20 -18.42 -1.81
N PHE A 167 8.85 -17.26 -1.87
CA PHE A 167 8.78 -16.35 -3.00
C PHE A 167 9.40 -16.90 -4.29
N THR A 168 10.59 -17.48 -4.22
CA THR A 168 11.29 -17.93 -5.43
C THR A 168 10.49 -18.91 -6.27
N PRO A 169 9.92 -20.01 -5.73
CA PRO A 169 9.06 -20.90 -6.50
C PRO A 169 7.73 -20.24 -6.93
N TYR A 170 7.17 -19.34 -6.11
CA TYR A 170 6.00 -18.54 -6.50
C TYR A 170 6.31 -17.71 -7.76
N LYS A 171 7.39 -16.94 -7.74
CA LYS A 171 7.83 -16.11 -8.88
C LYS A 171 8.01 -16.94 -10.15
N GLN A 172 8.64 -18.12 -10.06
CA GLN A 172 8.84 -19.02 -11.21
C GLN A 172 7.50 -19.47 -11.79
N SER A 173 6.56 -19.86 -10.92
CA SER A 173 5.21 -20.28 -11.33
C SER A 173 4.41 -19.13 -11.93
N TRP A 174 4.54 -17.93 -11.35
CA TRP A 174 3.92 -16.69 -11.82
C TRP A 174 4.40 -16.35 -13.25
N ILE A 175 5.72 -16.36 -13.49
CA ILE A 175 6.31 -16.09 -14.82
C ILE A 175 5.87 -17.13 -15.83
N LYS A 176 5.88 -18.43 -15.46
CA LYS A 176 5.42 -19.52 -16.32
C LYS A 176 3.95 -19.36 -16.70
N ARG A 177 3.11 -18.99 -15.74
CA ARG A 177 1.68 -18.75 -15.97
C ARG A 177 1.47 -17.56 -16.89
N LEU A 178 2.17 -16.46 -16.67
CA LEU A 178 2.06 -15.28 -17.54
C LEU A 178 2.48 -15.59 -18.98
N ALA A 179 3.52 -16.39 -19.18
CA ALA A 179 3.94 -16.83 -20.52
C ALA A 179 2.84 -17.62 -21.25
N ALA A 180 2.02 -18.37 -20.50
CA ALA A 180 0.88 -19.13 -21.03
C ALA A 180 -0.42 -18.30 -21.14
N GLN A 181 -0.54 -17.18 -20.41
CA GLN A 181 -1.75 -16.35 -20.30
C GLN A 181 -1.39 -14.87 -20.43
N GLN A 182 -0.86 -14.47 -21.58
CA GLN A 182 -0.43 -13.09 -21.83
C GLN A 182 -1.59 -12.08 -21.76
N GLU A 183 -2.81 -12.52 -21.96
CA GLU A 183 -4.04 -11.74 -21.77
C GLU A 183 -4.23 -11.24 -20.34
N ALA A 184 -3.60 -11.85 -19.34
CA ALA A 184 -3.65 -11.41 -17.94
C ALA A 184 -3.12 -9.99 -17.73
N ILE A 185 -2.27 -9.51 -18.64
CA ILE A 185 -1.74 -8.14 -18.64
C ILE A 185 -2.27 -7.28 -19.78
N ALA A 186 -3.29 -7.76 -20.53
CA ALA A 186 -3.92 -6.96 -21.57
C ALA A 186 -4.58 -5.71 -20.97
N GLU A 187 -4.55 -4.64 -21.75
CA GLU A 187 -5.22 -3.39 -21.36
C GLU A 187 -6.74 -3.56 -21.36
N ALA A 188 -7.38 -3.20 -20.26
CA ALA A 188 -8.82 -3.14 -20.15
C ALA A 188 -9.34 -1.84 -20.76
N LYS A 189 -9.75 -1.89 -22.02
CA LYS A 189 -10.22 -0.70 -22.76
C LYS A 189 -11.58 -0.22 -22.25
N VAL A 190 -11.63 1.03 -21.82
CA VAL A 190 -12.82 1.70 -21.29
C VAL A 190 -13.46 2.59 -22.38
N ASP A 191 -14.73 2.38 -22.67
CA ASP A 191 -15.51 3.29 -23.51
C ASP A 191 -16.04 4.47 -22.67
N GLN A 192 -15.22 5.50 -22.49
CA GLN A 192 -15.51 6.66 -21.65
C GLN A 192 -16.78 7.43 -22.06
N ARG A 193 -17.27 7.26 -23.31
CA ARG A 193 -18.53 7.86 -23.78
C ARG A 193 -19.74 7.34 -23.03
N ARG A 194 -19.61 6.26 -22.27
CA ARG A 194 -20.66 5.68 -21.42
C ARG A 194 -20.74 6.30 -20.04
N LEU A 195 -19.76 7.10 -19.66
CA LEU A 195 -19.75 7.79 -18.38
C LEU A 195 -20.75 8.95 -18.43
N MET A 196 -21.80 8.88 -17.62
CA MET A 196 -22.87 9.85 -17.62
C MET A 196 -23.21 10.31 -16.21
N ALA A 197 -23.54 11.59 -16.07
CA ALA A 197 -24.08 12.12 -14.82
C ALA A 197 -25.41 11.45 -14.47
N PRO A 198 -25.73 11.30 -13.18
CA PRO A 198 -27.09 10.92 -12.76
C PRO A 198 -28.09 11.91 -13.29
N ASP A 199 -29.24 11.42 -13.78
CA ASP A 199 -30.32 12.28 -14.23
C ASP A 199 -31.00 13.06 -13.07
N PRO A 200 -31.83 14.08 -13.34
CA PRO A 200 -32.44 14.89 -12.27
C PRO A 200 -33.28 14.08 -11.29
N ALA A 201 -33.95 13.00 -11.74
CA ALA A 201 -34.75 12.14 -10.87
C ALA A 201 -33.86 11.32 -9.92
N GLN A 202 -32.78 10.75 -10.43
CA GLN A 202 -31.78 10.05 -9.62
C GLN A 202 -31.12 11.00 -8.59
N GLN A 203 -30.73 12.21 -9.01
CA GLN A 203 -30.16 13.21 -8.10
C GLN A 203 -31.14 13.61 -7.00
N SER A 204 -32.44 13.80 -7.34
CA SER A 204 -33.46 14.13 -6.36
C SER A 204 -33.68 13.02 -5.35
N ALA A 205 -33.79 11.76 -5.82
CA ALA A 205 -33.94 10.59 -4.93
C ALA A 205 -32.74 10.42 -3.99
N CYS A 206 -31.53 10.56 -4.51
CA CYS A 206 -30.29 10.48 -3.70
C CYS A 206 -30.19 11.62 -2.68
N ARG A 207 -30.58 12.85 -3.03
CA ARG A 207 -30.59 13.99 -2.08
C ARG A 207 -31.65 13.79 -0.97
N ALA A 208 -32.83 13.29 -1.29
CA ALA A 208 -33.85 12.96 -0.30
C ALA A 208 -33.33 11.87 0.67
N LEU A 209 -32.69 10.84 0.15
CA LEU A 209 -32.04 9.82 0.96
C LEU A 209 -30.93 10.42 1.86
N ALA A 210 -30.06 11.25 1.30
CA ALA A 210 -28.96 11.88 2.04
C ALA A 210 -29.49 12.73 3.21
N GLN A 211 -30.56 13.49 2.98
CA GLN A 211 -31.22 14.27 4.04
C GLN A 211 -31.84 13.37 5.12
N SER A 212 -32.55 12.31 4.75
CA SER A 212 -33.21 11.41 5.71
C SER A 212 -32.21 10.61 6.57
N ARG A 213 -31.04 10.31 6.03
CA ARG A 213 -29.99 9.51 6.68
C ARG A 213 -28.81 10.35 7.20
N ASN A 214 -28.85 11.67 7.03
CA ASN A 214 -27.76 12.59 7.34
C ASN A 214 -26.43 12.17 6.71
N LEU A 215 -26.43 11.89 5.40
CA LEU A 215 -25.25 11.51 4.63
C LEU A 215 -24.64 12.74 3.94
N GLY A 216 -23.31 12.81 3.87
CA GLY A 216 -22.65 13.69 2.92
C GLY A 216 -22.78 13.11 1.50
N LEU A 217 -23.27 13.90 0.55
CA LEU A 217 -23.46 13.47 -0.85
C LEU A 217 -23.15 14.60 -1.81
N TRP A 218 -22.32 14.32 -2.82
CA TRP A 218 -21.91 15.27 -3.86
C TRP A 218 -21.94 14.62 -5.23
N PHE A 219 -22.31 15.39 -6.24
CA PHE A 219 -22.32 14.98 -7.64
C PHE A 219 -21.31 15.82 -8.42
N GLY A 220 -20.51 15.17 -9.26
CA GLY A 220 -19.41 15.81 -9.99
C GLY A 220 -18.26 16.12 -9.05
N THR A 221 -18.18 17.35 -8.59
CA THR A 221 -17.04 17.81 -7.75
C THR A 221 -17.00 17.12 -6.39
N PRO A 222 -15.89 16.51 -5.99
CA PRO A 222 -15.70 15.95 -4.64
C PRO A 222 -15.84 17.02 -3.55
N PRO A 223 -16.25 16.64 -2.33
CA PRO A 223 -16.37 17.57 -1.19
C PRO A 223 -15.04 18.22 -0.83
N SER A 224 -15.06 19.28 -0.03
CA SER A 224 -13.82 19.75 0.61
C SER A 224 -13.35 18.75 1.66
N LEU A 225 -12.06 18.80 2.05
CA LEU A 225 -11.52 17.96 3.12
C LEU A 225 -12.27 18.19 4.43
N GLU A 226 -12.60 19.45 4.73
CA GLU A 226 -13.32 19.84 5.94
C GLU A 226 -14.73 19.24 5.96
N ALA A 227 -15.40 19.11 4.82
CA ALA A 227 -16.74 18.53 4.73
C ALA A 227 -16.77 17.02 5.07
N ILE A 228 -15.60 16.35 4.99
CA ILE A 228 -15.41 14.95 5.41
C ILE A 228 -14.64 14.83 6.72
N GLY A 229 -14.43 15.96 7.44
CA GLY A 229 -13.81 15.99 8.77
C GLY A 229 -12.29 15.97 8.79
N PHE A 230 -11.62 16.30 7.67
CA PHE A 230 -10.15 16.31 7.55
C PHE A 230 -9.61 17.70 7.26
N ARG A 231 -8.28 17.86 7.38
CA ARG A 231 -7.54 19.08 7.11
C ARG A 231 -6.43 18.80 6.09
N SER A 232 -5.99 19.82 5.37
CA SER A 232 -4.82 19.72 4.49
C SER A 232 -3.56 19.36 5.29
N THR A 233 -2.73 18.49 4.69
CA THR A 233 -1.46 18.02 5.25
C THR A 233 -0.26 18.67 4.58
N HIS A 234 -0.47 19.66 3.74
CA HIS A 234 0.56 20.25 2.88
C HIS A 234 1.22 19.23 1.93
N LEU A 235 0.48 18.21 1.48
CA LEU A 235 0.95 17.18 0.54
C LEU A 235 1.57 17.80 -0.72
N SER A 236 1.02 18.90 -1.21
CA SER A 236 1.53 19.68 -2.36
C SER A 236 2.96 20.21 -2.14
N GLN A 237 3.36 20.53 -0.91
CA GLN A 237 4.71 20.97 -0.57
C GLN A 237 5.72 19.83 -0.64
N LEU A 238 5.29 18.59 -0.45
CA LEU A 238 6.11 17.39 -0.59
C LEU A 238 6.38 17.03 -2.06
N ARG A 239 5.75 17.75 -3.00
CA ARG A 239 5.85 17.51 -4.44
C ARG A 239 5.53 16.04 -4.81
N VAL A 240 4.59 15.42 -4.10
CA VAL A 240 4.08 14.10 -4.43
C VAL A 240 3.12 14.26 -5.60
N PRO A 241 3.43 13.75 -6.79
CA PRO A 241 2.49 13.77 -7.90
C PRO A 241 1.22 13.02 -7.52
N VAL A 242 0.04 13.49 -7.94
CA VAL A 242 -1.25 12.89 -7.58
C VAL A 242 -2.02 12.46 -8.83
N GLY A 243 -2.97 11.53 -8.65
CA GLY A 243 -3.82 11.03 -9.72
C GLY A 243 -3.06 10.26 -10.81
N SER A 244 -3.75 9.93 -11.90
CA SER A 244 -3.16 9.17 -13.01
C SER A 244 -2.07 9.93 -13.75
N ASP A 245 -2.21 11.25 -13.90
CA ASP A 245 -1.18 12.08 -14.55
C ASP A 245 0.11 12.10 -13.74
N GLY A 246 0.00 12.20 -12.41
CA GLY A 246 1.15 12.10 -11.52
C GLY A 246 1.83 10.74 -11.61
N ALA A 247 1.06 9.67 -11.66
CA ALA A 247 1.57 8.32 -11.84
C ALA A 247 2.31 8.14 -13.17
N ARG A 248 1.73 8.65 -14.28
CA ARG A 248 2.35 8.59 -15.61
C ARG A 248 3.63 9.41 -15.69
N ALA A 249 3.67 10.57 -15.04
CA ALA A 249 4.89 11.39 -14.96
C ALA A 249 6.02 10.64 -14.25
N LEU A 250 5.74 9.97 -13.14
CA LEU A 250 6.70 9.11 -12.43
C LEU A 250 7.12 7.89 -13.26
N LEU A 251 6.17 7.25 -13.94
CA LEU A 251 6.46 6.11 -14.82
C LEU A 251 7.38 6.50 -15.98
N LYS A 252 7.11 7.64 -16.61
CA LYS A 252 7.95 8.19 -17.69
C LYS A 252 9.37 8.49 -17.21
N ASP A 253 9.50 9.14 -16.03
CA ASP A 253 10.80 9.38 -15.39
C ASP A 253 11.53 8.08 -15.09
N PHE A 254 10.82 7.10 -14.54
CA PHE A 254 11.40 5.80 -14.18
C PHE A 254 11.80 4.98 -15.40
N ALA A 255 11.05 5.00 -16.49
CA ALA A 255 11.37 4.29 -17.72
C ALA A 255 12.74 4.69 -18.29
N GLY A 256 13.16 5.96 -18.10
CA GLY A 256 14.49 6.44 -18.51
C GLY A 256 15.66 5.94 -17.65
N ARG A 257 15.41 5.21 -16.56
CA ARG A 257 16.44 4.72 -15.62
C ARG A 257 16.20 3.31 -15.08
N ILE A 258 15.19 2.63 -15.60
CA ILE A 258 14.79 1.25 -15.20
C ILE A 258 15.93 0.25 -15.42
N ASP A 259 16.78 0.46 -16.45
CA ASP A 259 17.89 -0.42 -16.80
C ASP A 259 18.92 -0.56 -15.67
N ARG A 260 19.05 0.47 -14.84
CA ARG A 260 19.98 0.51 -13.70
C ARG A 260 19.28 0.37 -12.35
N TYR A 261 18.06 -0.14 -12.34
CA TYR A 261 17.29 -0.28 -11.10
C TYR A 261 17.97 -1.23 -10.10
N ASP A 262 18.50 -2.35 -10.56
CA ASP A 262 19.21 -3.32 -9.73
C ASP A 262 20.48 -2.76 -9.07
N GLU A 263 21.17 -1.83 -9.74
CA GLU A 263 22.34 -1.14 -9.20
C GLU A 263 21.98 -0.06 -8.18
N ALA A 264 20.88 0.69 -8.42
CA ALA A 264 20.55 1.90 -7.67
C ALA A 264 19.52 1.70 -6.55
N ARG A 265 18.72 0.61 -6.62
CA ARG A 265 17.56 0.38 -5.75
C ARG A 265 17.86 0.32 -4.26
N ASP A 266 19.08 0.01 -3.87
CA ASP A 266 19.47 -0.18 -2.47
C ASP A 266 20.05 1.08 -1.82
N PHE A 267 20.30 2.14 -2.58
CA PHE A 267 20.98 3.35 -2.12
C PHE A 267 19.95 4.49 -1.90
N PRO A 268 19.61 4.83 -0.64
CA PRO A 268 18.55 5.80 -0.34
C PRO A 268 18.88 7.24 -0.76
N ALA A 269 20.16 7.57 -0.94
CA ALA A 269 20.60 8.88 -1.46
C ALA A 269 20.42 9.02 -2.97
N LEU A 270 20.23 7.91 -3.70
CA LEU A 270 20.06 7.89 -5.15
C LEU A 270 18.58 7.90 -5.55
N LYS A 271 18.29 8.43 -6.73
CA LYS A 271 16.96 8.32 -7.34
C LYS A 271 16.80 6.94 -8.00
N GLY A 272 16.91 5.85 -7.22
CA GLY A 272 16.79 4.46 -7.67
C GLY A 272 15.34 3.98 -7.83
N PRO A 273 14.48 4.09 -6.80
CA PRO A 273 13.10 3.61 -6.82
C PRO A 273 12.22 4.27 -7.87
N SER A 274 11.14 3.58 -8.27
CA SER A 274 10.13 4.13 -9.19
C SER A 274 9.23 5.20 -8.54
N TYR A 275 9.11 5.21 -7.22
CA TYR A 275 8.18 6.02 -6.42
C TYR A 275 6.69 5.78 -6.75
N LEU A 276 6.36 4.65 -7.36
CA LEU A 276 4.99 4.29 -7.76
C LEU A 276 4.20 3.53 -6.70
N SER A 277 4.77 3.27 -5.52
CA SER A 277 4.09 2.51 -4.45
C SER A 277 2.78 3.13 -4.00
N VAL A 278 2.73 4.46 -3.85
CA VAL A 278 1.51 5.22 -3.53
C VAL A 278 0.45 5.05 -4.62
N HIS A 279 0.87 5.13 -5.88
CA HIS A 279 -0.03 5.00 -7.02
C HIS A 279 -0.56 3.58 -7.19
N LEU A 280 0.25 2.55 -6.87
CA LEU A 280 -0.21 1.16 -6.78
C LEU A 280 -1.14 0.92 -5.59
N ARG A 281 -0.92 1.61 -4.46
CA ARG A 281 -1.80 1.52 -3.29
C ARG A 281 -3.20 2.04 -3.58
N PHE A 282 -3.31 3.18 -4.24
CA PHE A 282 -4.60 3.82 -4.54
C PHE A 282 -5.10 3.56 -5.96
N GLY A 283 -4.36 2.75 -6.73
CA GLY A 283 -4.75 2.32 -8.07
C GLY A 283 -4.89 3.45 -9.09
N THR A 284 -4.14 4.54 -8.92
CA THR A 284 -4.07 5.62 -9.91
C THR A 284 -3.25 5.25 -11.15
N ILE A 285 -2.64 4.06 -11.13
CA ILE A 285 -1.98 3.41 -12.27
C ILE A 285 -2.28 1.91 -12.26
N SER A 286 -2.34 1.28 -13.42
CA SER A 286 -2.58 -0.15 -13.55
C SER A 286 -1.31 -0.96 -13.32
N ILE A 287 -1.40 -2.02 -12.52
CA ILE A 287 -0.31 -3.00 -12.36
C ILE A 287 0.03 -3.69 -13.68
N ARG A 288 -0.95 -3.87 -14.58
CA ARG A 288 -0.76 -4.47 -15.90
C ARG A 288 0.13 -3.59 -16.79
N GLU A 289 -0.07 -2.26 -16.75
CA GLU A 289 0.77 -1.29 -17.47
C GLU A 289 2.24 -1.38 -17.00
N LEU A 290 2.46 -1.42 -15.68
CA LEU A 290 3.81 -1.55 -15.11
C LEU A 290 4.47 -2.87 -15.48
N THR A 291 3.70 -3.96 -15.47
CA THR A 291 4.19 -5.29 -15.87
C THR A 291 4.55 -5.33 -17.34
N ARG A 292 3.74 -4.71 -18.22
CA ARG A 292 4.05 -4.58 -19.65
C ARG A 292 5.37 -3.85 -19.88
N LEU A 293 5.57 -2.70 -19.20
CA LEU A 293 6.83 -1.95 -19.30
C LEU A 293 8.03 -2.80 -18.87
N ALA A 294 7.93 -3.50 -17.74
CA ALA A 294 9.02 -4.35 -17.23
C ALA A 294 9.39 -5.49 -18.19
N LEU A 295 8.39 -6.08 -18.87
CA LEU A 295 8.60 -7.16 -19.85
C LEU A 295 9.13 -6.67 -21.21
N GLN A 296 8.77 -5.45 -21.60
CA GLN A 296 9.24 -4.85 -22.85
C GLN A 296 10.67 -4.34 -22.76
N THR A 297 11.20 -4.17 -21.54
CA THR A 297 12.55 -3.68 -21.31
C THR A 297 13.51 -4.86 -21.07
N ALA A 298 14.42 -5.10 -22.02
CA ALA A 298 15.36 -6.22 -21.95
C ALA A 298 16.61 -5.88 -21.13
N SER A 299 16.45 -5.68 -19.81
CA SER A 299 17.56 -5.38 -18.89
C SER A 299 17.45 -6.12 -17.55
N SER A 300 18.57 -6.25 -16.83
CA SER A 300 18.62 -6.82 -15.48
C SER A 300 17.84 -5.96 -14.48
N GLY A 301 17.91 -4.64 -14.64
CA GLY A 301 17.15 -3.69 -13.82
C GLY A 301 15.64 -3.88 -13.96
N ALA A 302 15.14 -4.02 -15.20
CA ALA A 302 13.72 -4.26 -15.45
C ALA A 302 13.25 -5.62 -14.90
N GLN A 303 14.06 -6.68 -15.04
CA GLN A 303 13.77 -8.00 -14.46
C GLN A 303 13.74 -7.96 -12.92
N THR A 304 14.64 -7.20 -12.32
CA THR A 304 14.65 -6.98 -10.87
C THR A 304 13.41 -6.22 -10.44
N TRP A 305 13.03 -5.17 -11.16
CA TRP A 305 11.80 -4.42 -10.86
C TRP A 305 10.54 -5.25 -11.04
N LEU A 306 10.46 -6.08 -12.09
CA LEU A 306 9.36 -7.04 -12.25
C LEU A 306 9.24 -7.95 -11.02
N SER A 307 10.37 -8.37 -10.44
CA SER A 307 10.35 -9.18 -9.21
C SER A 307 9.70 -8.46 -8.04
N GLU A 308 9.84 -7.13 -7.93
CA GLU A 308 9.19 -6.34 -6.89
C GLU A 308 7.67 -6.24 -7.11
N LEU A 309 7.21 -6.18 -8.36
CA LEU A 309 5.78 -6.24 -8.68
C LEU A 309 5.21 -7.63 -8.33
N ILE A 310 5.98 -8.71 -8.55
CA ILE A 310 5.58 -10.07 -8.18
C ILE A 310 5.59 -10.26 -6.65
N TRP A 311 6.50 -9.61 -5.90
CA TRP A 311 6.47 -9.60 -4.43
C TRP A 311 5.17 -9.03 -3.89
N ARG A 312 4.61 -8.01 -4.53
CA ARG A 312 3.32 -7.44 -4.17
C ARG A 312 2.18 -8.45 -4.32
N ASP A 313 2.12 -9.16 -5.46
CA ASP A 313 1.15 -10.23 -5.69
C ASP A 313 1.32 -11.37 -4.67
N PHE A 314 2.58 -11.71 -4.35
CA PHE A 314 2.90 -12.74 -3.36
C PHE A 314 2.37 -12.39 -1.96
N TYR A 315 2.58 -11.17 -1.49
CA TYR A 315 2.07 -10.79 -0.16
C TYR A 315 0.54 -10.68 -0.14
N MET A 316 -0.09 -10.28 -1.23
CA MET A 316 -1.55 -10.28 -1.31
C MET A 316 -2.14 -11.70 -1.25
N GLN A 317 -1.56 -12.67 -1.94
CA GLN A 317 -2.02 -14.05 -1.82
C GLN A 317 -1.76 -14.64 -0.42
N ILE A 318 -0.66 -14.25 0.25
CA ILE A 318 -0.41 -14.64 1.64
C ILE A 318 -1.53 -14.09 2.55
N LEU A 319 -1.87 -12.81 2.43
CA LEU A 319 -2.94 -12.20 3.23
C LEU A 319 -4.28 -12.92 3.00
N TYR A 320 -4.62 -13.24 1.75
CA TYR A 320 -5.86 -13.92 1.40
C TYR A 320 -5.95 -15.33 1.98
N HIS A 321 -4.89 -16.14 1.82
CA HIS A 321 -4.90 -17.54 2.26
C HIS A 321 -4.63 -17.72 3.75
N PHE A 322 -3.95 -16.77 4.38
CA PHE A 322 -3.53 -16.83 5.78
C PHE A 322 -3.94 -15.56 6.55
N PRO A 323 -5.26 -15.24 6.64
CA PRO A 323 -5.72 -13.98 7.22
C PRO A 323 -5.34 -13.78 8.70
N HIS A 324 -4.95 -14.84 9.41
CA HIS A 324 -4.44 -14.76 10.78
C HIS A 324 -3.17 -13.91 10.89
N VAL A 325 -2.38 -13.77 9.78
CA VAL A 325 -1.13 -13.00 9.78
C VAL A 325 -1.32 -11.52 10.16
N VAL A 326 -2.53 -11.00 10.03
CA VAL A 326 -2.86 -9.62 10.45
C VAL A 326 -2.63 -9.41 11.95
N ARG A 327 -2.79 -10.46 12.76
CA ARG A 327 -2.69 -10.37 14.23
C ARG A 327 -1.67 -11.33 14.83
N GLN A 328 -1.26 -12.34 14.10
CA GLN A 328 -0.38 -13.43 14.56
C GLN A 328 0.80 -13.59 13.62
N SER A 329 1.85 -14.21 14.10
CA SER A 329 2.98 -14.61 13.25
C SER A 329 2.52 -15.66 12.24
N PHE A 330 3.01 -15.60 11.00
CA PHE A 330 2.78 -16.65 10.00
C PHE A 330 3.27 -18.01 10.51
N LYS A 331 4.38 -18.02 11.22
CA LYS A 331 4.91 -19.19 11.95
C LYS A 331 4.53 -19.07 13.42
N PRO A 332 3.56 -19.86 13.92
CA PRO A 332 2.99 -19.67 15.25
C PRO A 332 4.01 -19.74 16.40
N GLU A 333 5.09 -20.52 16.23
CA GLU A 333 6.15 -20.62 17.23
C GLU A 333 6.85 -19.29 17.54
N TYR A 334 6.76 -18.30 16.66
CA TYR A 334 7.33 -16.97 16.86
C TYR A 334 6.47 -16.08 17.76
N ASP A 335 5.20 -16.44 18.00
CA ASP A 335 4.36 -15.74 18.97
C ASP A 335 4.73 -16.08 20.44
N LEU A 336 5.59 -17.09 20.64
CA LEU A 336 6.18 -17.44 21.94
C LEU A 336 7.36 -16.56 22.34
N ILE A 337 7.81 -15.65 21.48
CA ILE A 337 8.93 -14.77 21.76
C ILE A 337 8.53 -13.79 22.87
N ALA A 338 9.30 -13.79 23.96
CA ALA A 338 9.17 -12.79 25.03
C ALA A 338 9.85 -11.47 24.59
N TRP A 339 9.04 -10.55 24.09
CA TRP A 339 9.48 -9.21 23.74
C TRP A 339 9.76 -8.36 24.98
N GLU A 340 10.59 -7.34 24.85
CA GLU A 340 10.78 -6.35 25.92
C GLU A 340 9.47 -5.57 26.15
N ASP A 341 9.19 -5.25 27.40
CA ASP A 341 7.97 -4.56 27.84
C ASP A 341 8.27 -3.48 28.90
N GLY A 342 7.23 -2.83 29.40
CA GLY A 342 7.32 -1.82 30.46
C GLY A 342 7.83 -0.45 29.98
N SER A 343 8.24 0.38 30.93
CA SER A 343 8.59 1.79 30.70
C SER A 343 9.83 1.96 29.82
N SER A 344 10.84 1.10 29.97
CA SER A 344 12.05 1.12 29.15
C SER A 344 11.74 0.80 27.69
N ALA A 345 10.96 -0.24 27.44
CA ALA A 345 10.50 -0.60 26.10
C ALA A 345 9.71 0.54 25.45
N SER A 346 8.80 1.17 26.20
CA SER A 346 8.04 2.33 25.74
C SER A 346 8.94 3.52 25.40
N SER A 347 9.96 3.81 26.23
CA SER A 347 10.92 4.89 25.97
C SER A 347 11.76 4.61 24.71
N HIS A 348 12.24 3.37 24.54
CA HIS A 348 12.98 2.95 23.36
C HIS A 348 12.12 3.03 22.08
N PHE A 349 10.85 2.65 22.18
CA PHE A 349 9.90 2.78 21.08
C PHE A 349 9.69 4.24 20.68
N GLN A 350 9.50 5.13 21.64
CA GLN A 350 9.35 6.57 21.37
C GLN A 350 10.61 7.15 20.72
N ALA A 351 11.80 6.80 21.20
CA ALA A 351 13.05 7.23 20.61
C ALA A 351 13.16 6.74 19.15
N TRP A 352 12.79 5.49 18.87
CA TRP A 352 12.74 4.94 17.51
C TRP A 352 11.71 5.68 16.65
N CYS A 353 10.50 5.88 17.13
CA CYS A 353 9.44 6.59 16.41
C CYS A 353 9.88 7.99 15.95
N HIS A 354 10.64 8.71 16.78
CA HIS A 354 11.03 10.11 16.53
C HIS A 354 12.44 10.26 15.90
N GLY A 355 13.13 9.15 15.59
CA GLY A 355 14.48 9.20 15.04
C GLY A 355 15.49 9.81 16.02
N GLN A 356 15.52 9.26 17.24
CA GLN A 356 16.35 9.66 18.37
C GLN A 356 17.05 8.45 19.02
N THR A 357 17.36 7.43 18.23
CA THR A 357 17.99 6.21 18.74
C THR A 357 19.49 6.33 18.96
N GLY A 358 20.11 7.38 18.44
CA GLY A 358 21.55 7.54 18.38
C GLY A 358 22.22 6.75 17.25
N TYR A 359 21.46 6.06 16.39
CA TYR A 359 21.93 5.39 15.19
C TYR A 359 21.55 6.18 13.95
N PRO A 360 22.48 6.91 13.31
CA PRO A 360 22.14 7.94 12.31
C PRO A 360 21.30 7.44 11.12
N LEU A 361 21.59 6.27 10.56
CA LEU A 361 20.81 5.75 9.44
C LEU A 361 19.37 5.41 9.85
N VAL A 362 19.17 4.87 11.06
CA VAL A 362 17.84 4.56 11.62
C VAL A 362 17.08 5.86 11.85
N ASP A 363 17.72 6.82 12.50
CA ASP A 363 17.12 8.12 12.85
C ASP A 363 16.74 8.92 11.60
N ALA A 364 17.64 9.00 10.62
CA ALA A 364 17.37 9.64 9.33
C ALA A 364 16.19 9.00 8.61
N ALA A 365 16.08 7.66 8.64
CA ALA A 365 14.97 6.93 8.03
C ALA A 365 13.64 7.21 8.71
N MET A 366 13.60 7.24 10.05
CA MET A 366 12.38 7.54 10.79
C MET A 366 11.95 9.00 10.60
N ARG A 367 12.89 9.94 10.55
CA ARG A 367 12.57 11.35 10.21
C ARG A 367 12.09 11.52 8.77
N GLN A 368 12.65 10.76 7.81
CA GLN A 368 12.10 10.74 6.44
C GLN A 368 10.64 10.32 6.44
N LEU A 369 10.29 9.25 7.17
CA LEU A 369 8.91 8.77 7.28
C LEU A 369 7.98 9.86 7.82
N LEU A 370 8.33 10.49 8.92
CA LEU A 370 7.51 11.52 9.56
C LEU A 370 7.35 12.77 8.67
N GLN A 371 8.42 13.20 7.99
CA GLN A 371 8.40 14.38 7.14
C GLN A 371 7.61 14.16 5.86
N SER A 372 7.74 12.98 5.21
CA SER A 372 7.26 12.78 3.85
C SER A 372 6.15 11.72 3.70
N GLY A 373 5.93 10.88 4.69
CA GLY A 373 5.08 9.68 4.55
C GLY A 373 5.70 8.60 3.65
N TYR A 374 6.96 8.74 3.28
CA TYR A 374 7.71 7.78 2.47
C TYR A 374 8.95 7.30 3.22
N MET A 375 9.28 6.03 3.04
CA MET A 375 10.56 5.47 3.45
C MET A 375 11.07 4.53 2.38
N HIS A 376 12.35 4.69 2.03
CA HIS A 376 13.04 3.82 1.07
C HIS A 376 13.03 2.36 1.54
N ASN A 377 12.83 1.37 0.62
CA ASN A 377 12.68 -0.04 1.02
C ASN A 377 13.84 -0.58 1.86
N ARG A 378 15.10 -0.28 1.50
CA ARG A 378 16.26 -0.68 2.30
C ARG A 378 16.18 -0.18 3.73
N LEU A 379 15.69 1.02 3.92
CA LEU A 379 15.54 1.63 5.24
C LEU A 379 14.39 1.03 6.04
N ARG A 380 13.29 0.62 5.38
CA ARG A 380 12.23 -0.15 6.06
C ARG A 380 12.78 -1.44 6.66
N MET A 381 13.65 -2.14 5.92
CA MET A 381 14.31 -3.35 6.42
C MET A 381 15.24 -3.06 7.60
N VAL A 382 16.03 -1.99 7.52
CA VAL A 382 17.00 -1.61 8.58
C VAL A 382 16.27 -1.18 9.85
N THR A 383 15.28 -0.30 9.73
CA THR A 383 14.52 0.22 10.89
C THR A 383 13.67 -0.85 11.55
N ALA A 384 13.06 -1.74 10.77
CA ALA A 384 12.29 -2.87 11.31
C ALA A 384 13.20 -3.91 11.99
N SER A 385 14.36 -4.23 11.38
CA SER A 385 15.35 -5.09 12.02
C SER A 385 15.85 -4.48 13.33
N PHE A 386 16.12 -3.18 13.36
CA PHE A 386 16.56 -2.48 14.57
C PHE A 386 15.52 -2.58 15.69
N LEU A 387 14.25 -2.29 15.38
CA LEU A 387 13.17 -2.42 16.37
C LEU A 387 13.09 -3.84 16.96
N CYS A 388 13.04 -4.85 16.09
CA CYS A 388 12.82 -6.24 16.54
C CYS A 388 14.06 -6.89 17.14
N LYS A 389 15.25 -6.57 16.63
CA LYS A 389 16.48 -7.31 16.92
C LYS A 389 17.43 -6.55 17.85
N ASP A 390 17.49 -5.21 17.78
CA ASP A 390 18.33 -4.40 18.65
C ASP A 390 17.55 -3.91 19.87
N LEU A 391 16.32 -3.39 19.68
CA LEU A 391 15.48 -2.98 20.80
C LEU A 391 14.72 -4.14 21.45
N GLY A 392 14.54 -5.25 20.73
CA GLY A 392 13.80 -6.42 21.22
C GLY A 392 12.30 -6.19 21.38
N LEU A 393 11.74 -5.25 20.63
CA LEU A 393 10.32 -4.88 20.70
C LEU A 393 9.46 -5.69 19.72
N ASP A 394 8.19 -5.89 20.08
CA ASP A 394 7.23 -6.60 19.24
C ASP A 394 7.09 -5.88 17.88
N TRP A 395 7.22 -6.64 16.80
CA TRP A 395 7.09 -6.15 15.43
C TRP A 395 5.75 -5.45 15.16
N ARG A 396 4.69 -5.83 15.87
CA ARG A 396 3.35 -5.23 15.75
C ARG A 396 3.32 -3.75 16.11
N TRP A 397 4.19 -3.32 17.03
CA TRP A 397 4.30 -1.89 17.38
C TRP A 397 4.83 -1.07 16.19
N GLY A 398 5.87 -1.57 15.55
CA GLY A 398 6.44 -0.90 14.38
C GLY A 398 5.53 -0.99 13.16
N GLU A 399 4.87 -2.13 12.95
CA GLU A 399 3.88 -2.30 11.88
C GLU A 399 2.74 -1.29 12.02
N ALA A 400 2.19 -1.11 13.22
CA ALA A 400 1.14 -0.13 13.50
C ALA A 400 1.63 1.31 13.30
N TRP A 401 2.88 1.62 13.68
CA TRP A 401 3.47 2.94 13.43
C TRP A 401 3.63 3.23 11.93
N PHE A 402 4.10 2.26 11.16
CA PHE A 402 4.18 2.39 9.71
C PHE A 402 2.80 2.51 9.07
N ALA A 403 1.81 1.78 9.56
CA ALA A 403 0.43 1.87 9.08
C ALA A 403 -0.16 3.27 9.25
N GLN A 404 0.23 4.00 10.30
CA GLN A 404 -0.22 5.37 10.54
C GLN A 404 0.49 6.41 9.67
N HIS A 405 1.78 6.22 9.38
CA HIS A 405 2.62 7.26 8.78
C HIS A 405 2.96 7.06 7.30
N LEU A 406 2.91 5.83 6.79
CA LEU A 406 3.19 5.56 5.37
C LEU A 406 2.03 6.02 4.48
N LEU A 407 2.35 6.88 3.51
CA LEU A 407 1.41 7.28 2.46
C LEU A 407 1.03 6.11 1.55
N ASP A 408 1.97 5.19 1.32
CA ASP A 408 1.77 3.98 0.52
C ASP A 408 1.37 2.75 1.37
N PHE A 409 0.83 2.95 2.57
CA PHE A 409 0.43 1.84 3.43
C PHE A 409 -0.49 0.86 2.71
N ASP A 410 -0.04 -0.38 2.63
CA ASP A 410 -0.78 -1.54 2.14
C ASP A 410 -0.63 -2.66 3.17
N LEU A 411 -1.74 -3.20 3.66
CA LEU A 411 -1.72 -4.18 4.75
C LEU A 411 -0.89 -5.41 4.41
N ALA A 412 -1.05 -5.96 3.20
CA ALA A 412 -0.33 -7.17 2.78
C ALA A 412 1.20 -6.94 2.73
N ALA A 413 1.63 -5.83 2.09
CA ALA A 413 3.04 -5.51 1.95
C ALA A 413 3.68 -5.07 3.28
N ASN A 414 2.97 -4.28 4.10
CA ASN A 414 3.46 -3.82 5.40
C ASN A 414 3.63 -5.00 6.37
N ASN A 415 2.58 -5.81 6.52
CA ASN A 415 2.59 -6.99 7.39
C ASN A 415 3.66 -8.00 6.96
N GLY A 416 3.72 -8.33 5.65
CA GLY A 416 4.72 -9.23 5.10
C GLY A 416 6.15 -8.74 5.33
N GLY A 417 6.41 -7.44 5.12
CA GLY A 417 7.73 -6.82 5.35
C GLY A 417 8.14 -6.83 6.82
N TRP A 418 7.23 -6.51 7.74
CA TRP A 418 7.49 -6.55 9.18
C TRP A 418 7.76 -7.97 9.68
N GLN A 419 6.95 -8.94 9.28
CA GLN A 419 7.17 -10.34 9.64
C GLN A 419 8.44 -10.92 8.99
N TRP A 420 8.82 -10.44 7.80
CA TRP A 420 10.11 -10.77 7.20
C TRP A 420 11.28 -10.29 8.08
N ALA A 421 11.26 -9.06 8.56
CA ALA A 421 12.28 -8.48 9.43
C ALA A 421 12.32 -9.17 10.80
N ALA A 422 11.16 -9.46 11.39
CA ALA A 422 11.01 -10.19 12.65
C ALA A 422 11.34 -11.69 12.54
N SER A 423 11.54 -12.23 11.33
CA SER A 423 11.79 -13.65 11.04
C SER A 423 10.57 -14.56 11.25
N SER A 424 9.40 -14.01 11.54
CA SER A 424 8.15 -14.73 11.81
C SER A 424 7.31 -15.01 10.57
N GLY A 425 7.64 -14.38 9.43
CA GLY A 425 6.90 -14.44 8.18
C GLY A 425 7.08 -15.72 7.38
N CYS A 426 6.36 -15.83 6.25
CA CYS A 426 6.37 -16.99 5.36
C CYS A 426 7.76 -17.25 4.74
N ASP A 427 8.34 -16.29 4.05
CA ASP A 427 9.68 -16.35 3.44
C ASP A 427 10.65 -15.40 4.16
N ALA A 428 10.61 -15.45 5.49
CA ALA A 428 11.34 -14.53 6.33
C ALA A 428 12.84 -14.83 6.37
N GLN A 429 13.63 -13.79 6.58
CA GLN A 429 15.07 -13.95 6.84
C GLN A 429 15.32 -14.83 8.08
N PRO A 430 16.42 -15.59 8.10
CA PRO A 430 16.78 -16.38 9.28
C PRO A 430 16.93 -15.47 10.52
N TYR A 431 16.46 -15.91 11.68
CA TYR A 431 16.46 -15.12 12.91
C TYR A 431 17.86 -14.67 13.36
N PHE A 432 18.90 -15.44 13.04
CA PHE A 432 20.30 -15.12 13.36
C PHE A 432 20.91 -14.05 12.44
N ARG A 433 20.25 -13.69 11.34
CA ARG A 433 20.64 -12.56 10.49
C ARG A 433 20.12 -11.27 11.11
N ILE A 434 20.98 -10.62 11.88
CA ILE A 434 20.73 -9.34 12.55
C ILE A 434 21.53 -8.29 11.79
N PHE A 435 20.87 -7.24 11.33
CA PHE A 435 21.56 -6.15 10.64
C PHE A 435 22.33 -5.30 11.65
N ASN A 436 23.60 -5.08 11.40
CA ASN A 436 24.36 -4.06 12.14
C ASN A 436 24.06 -2.70 11.52
N PRO A 437 23.45 -1.75 12.25
CA PRO A 437 23.01 -0.46 11.68
C PRO A 437 24.17 0.38 11.13
N VAL A 438 25.35 0.32 11.75
CA VAL A 438 26.57 1.02 11.28
C VAL A 438 27.03 0.45 9.96
N SER A 439 27.21 -0.89 9.87
CA SER A 439 27.63 -1.53 8.62
C SER A 439 26.62 -1.33 7.49
N GLN A 440 25.29 -1.26 7.80
CA GLN A 440 24.28 -0.92 6.79
C GLN A 440 24.45 0.53 6.33
N SER A 441 24.74 1.43 7.24
CA SER A 441 24.98 2.85 6.96
C SER A 441 26.19 3.05 6.04
N GLU A 442 27.33 2.49 6.40
CA GLU A 442 28.56 2.55 5.61
C GLU A 442 28.39 1.96 4.21
N LYS A 443 27.63 0.87 4.10
CA LYS A 443 27.40 0.18 2.82
C LYS A 443 26.47 0.95 1.90
N PHE A 444 25.35 1.48 2.40
CA PHE A 444 24.27 2.01 1.58
C PHE A 444 24.17 3.54 1.55
N ASP A 445 24.93 4.24 2.41
CA ASP A 445 25.04 5.70 2.42
C ASP A 445 26.46 6.16 2.71
N ARG A 446 27.45 5.59 2.02
CA ARG A 446 28.88 5.70 2.30
C ARG A 446 29.36 7.12 2.63
N GLU A 447 28.87 8.11 1.88
CA GLU A 447 29.21 9.54 2.06
C GLU A 447 28.25 10.24 3.03
N GLY A 448 27.33 9.52 3.68
CA GLY A 448 26.34 10.09 4.59
C GLY A 448 25.39 11.10 3.95
N ARG A 449 25.17 11.03 2.63
CA ARG A 449 24.32 12.00 1.90
C ARG A 449 22.87 11.92 2.35
N PHE A 450 22.35 10.72 2.57
CA PHE A 450 21.00 10.51 3.08
C PHE A 450 20.90 10.97 4.53
N ILE A 451 21.85 10.59 5.37
CA ILE A 451 21.90 11.00 6.78
C ILE A 451 21.93 12.52 6.89
N ARG A 452 22.84 13.21 6.19
CA ARG A 452 22.94 14.68 6.22
C ARG A 452 21.65 15.39 5.82
N ARG A 453 20.87 14.80 4.93
CA ARG A 453 19.57 15.38 4.49
C ARG A 453 18.55 15.43 5.61
N TYR A 454 18.50 14.40 6.45
CA TYR A 454 17.46 14.23 7.48
C TYR A 454 17.96 14.51 8.89
N LEU A 455 19.27 14.59 9.08
CA LEU A 455 19.94 14.91 10.35
C LEU A 455 20.93 16.08 10.14
N PRO A 456 20.41 17.31 9.92
CA PRO A 456 21.26 18.47 9.68
C PRO A 456 22.20 18.79 10.86
N GLU A 457 21.83 18.41 12.08
CA GLU A 457 22.63 18.61 13.31
C GLU A 457 23.96 17.87 13.32
N ILE A 458 24.10 16.79 12.53
CA ILE A 458 25.36 16.04 12.37
C ILE A 458 25.94 16.15 10.96
N ALA A 459 25.41 17.03 10.12
CA ALA A 459 25.85 17.16 8.72
C ALA A 459 27.32 17.58 8.56
N GLN A 460 27.89 18.22 9.57
CA GLN A 460 29.30 18.64 9.62
C GLN A 460 30.30 17.51 9.90
N LEU A 461 29.83 16.35 10.37
CA LEU A 461 30.71 15.20 10.64
C LEU A 461 31.32 14.69 9.33
N SER A 462 32.56 14.16 9.43
CA SER A 462 33.19 13.51 8.29
C SER A 462 32.42 12.28 7.83
N ASP A 463 32.68 11.80 6.59
CA ASP A 463 32.02 10.62 6.04
C ASP A 463 32.23 9.36 6.89
N LYS A 464 33.32 9.29 7.65
CA LYS A 464 33.58 8.18 8.57
C LYS A 464 32.82 8.35 9.89
N GLN A 465 32.83 9.53 10.46
CA GLN A 465 32.25 9.81 11.79
C GLN A 465 30.72 9.83 11.77
N ILE A 466 30.12 10.17 10.63
CA ILE A 466 28.66 10.33 10.52
C ILE A 466 27.87 9.02 10.73
N HIS A 467 28.50 7.86 10.56
CA HIS A 467 27.86 6.56 10.74
C HIS A 467 27.81 6.11 12.19
N ALA A 468 28.78 6.55 13.01
CA ALA A 468 28.93 6.19 14.42
C ALA A 468 29.52 7.38 15.23
N PRO A 469 28.75 8.46 15.43
CA PRO A 469 29.25 9.67 16.10
C PRO A 469 29.82 9.43 17.52
N TRP A 470 29.40 8.36 18.19
CA TRP A 470 29.88 7.97 19.52
C TRP A 470 31.28 7.36 19.52
N GLU A 471 31.84 7.03 18.36
CA GLU A 471 33.21 6.54 18.22
C GLU A 471 34.21 7.67 17.96
N MET A 472 33.74 8.90 17.84
CA MET A 472 34.58 10.08 17.58
C MET A 472 35.41 10.42 18.80
N GLY A 473 36.70 10.68 18.57
CA GLY A 473 37.62 11.15 19.62
C GLY A 473 37.21 12.50 20.21
N GLY A 474 37.44 12.69 21.52
CA GLY A 474 37.07 13.93 22.19
C GLY A 474 37.73 15.18 21.60
N LEU A 475 38.95 15.09 21.10
CA LEU A 475 39.65 16.20 20.44
C LEU A 475 39.00 16.57 19.09
N ASP A 476 38.61 15.57 18.31
CA ASP A 476 37.89 15.82 17.04
C ASP A 476 36.55 16.48 17.29
N ALA A 477 35.80 16.00 18.28
CA ALA A 477 34.52 16.58 18.69
C ALA A 477 34.68 18.05 19.11
N GLN A 478 35.68 18.34 19.92
CA GLN A 478 35.98 19.70 20.40
C GLN A 478 36.36 20.61 19.22
N ALA A 479 37.16 20.12 18.28
CA ALA A 479 37.61 20.91 17.12
C ALA A 479 36.46 21.42 16.23
N ILE A 480 35.34 20.68 16.16
CA ILE A 480 34.16 21.05 15.37
C ILE A 480 33.00 21.57 16.23
N GLY A 481 33.23 21.74 17.55
CA GLY A 481 32.21 22.20 18.48
C GLY A 481 31.02 21.25 18.66
N PHE A 482 31.21 19.96 18.40
CA PHE A 482 30.15 18.94 18.50
C PHE A 482 30.13 18.31 19.90
N LYS A 483 28.95 18.20 20.48
CA LYS A 483 28.74 17.62 21.81
C LYS A 483 27.72 16.50 21.76
N LEU A 484 28.20 15.25 21.70
CA LEU A 484 27.36 14.06 21.77
C LEU A 484 26.55 14.03 23.08
N GLY A 485 25.29 13.63 22.99
CA GLY A 485 24.33 13.68 24.10
C GLY A 485 23.58 15.02 24.22
N SER A 486 24.09 16.10 23.56
CA SER A 486 23.44 17.39 23.48
C SER A 486 22.97 17.71 22.06
N ASP A 487 23.90 17.69 21.09
CA ASP A 487 23.61 18.00 19.70
C ASP A 487 22.99 16.80 18.96
N TYR A 488 23.39 15.60 19.36
CA TYR A 488 22.85 14.34 18.85
C TYR A 488 22.80 13.29 19.97
N PRO A 489 21.75 12.44 20.05
CA PRO A 489 21.61 11.49 21.14
C PRO A 489 22.70 10.43 21.17
N LEU A 490 22.99 9.93 22.38
CA LEU A 490 23.77 8.71 22.59
C LEU A 490 22.99 7.49 22.07
N PRO A 491 23.68 6.42 21.62
CA PRO A 491 23.01 5.16 21.31
C PRO A 491 22.21 4.63 22.50
N ILE A 492 20.91 4.38 22.28
CA ILE A 492 20.02 3.87 23.33
C ILE A 492 20.24 2.39 23.65
N VAL A 493 20.94 1.67 22.78
CA VAL A 493 21.38 0.27 22.96
C VAL A 493 22.77 0.08 22.36
N HIS A 494 23.51 -0.91 22.86
CA HIS A 494 24.74 -1.37 22.25
C HIS A 494 24.46 -2.59 21.36
N HIS A 495 24.72 -2.50 20.06
CA HIS A 495 24.39 -3.52 19.06
C HIS A 495 24.89 -4.92 19.44
N ASP A 496 26.14 -5.07 19.88
CA ASP A 496 26.71 -6.39 20.21
C ASP A 496 26.01 -7.05 21.41
N GLN A 497 25.61 -6.27 22.40
CA GLN A 497 24.85 -6.78 23.55
C GLN A 497 23.41 -7.12 23.13
N ALA A 498 22.77 -6.25 22.36
CA ALA A 498 21.44 -6.45 21.83
C ALA A 498 21.38 -7.71 20.95
N ARG A 499 22.38 -7.93 20.10
CA ARG A 499 22.52 -9.13 19.28
C ARG A 499 22.57 -10.42 20.11
N LYS A 500 23.33 -10.45 21.20
CA LYS A 500 23.40 -11.62 22.10
C LYS A 500 22.03 -11.91 22.73
N LYS A 501 21.39 -10.88 23.31
CA LYS A 501 20.04 -11.00 23.89
C LYS A 501 19.02 -11.50 22.88
N THR A 502 19.08 -11.01 21.64
CA THR A 502 18.18 -11.44 20.58
C THR A 502 18.39 -12.89 20.20
N LEU A 503 19.62 -13.37 20.07
CA LEU A 503 19.90 -14.79 19.82
C LEU A 503 19.37 -15.70 20.96
N GLU A 504 19.46 -15.26 22.21
CA GLU A 504 18.88 -15.95 23.36
C GLU A 504 17.35 -15.95 23.33
N ARG A 505 16.73 -14.78 23.07
CA ARG A 505 15.27 -14.59 22.96
C ARG A 505 14.66 -15.52 21.93
N TYR A 506 15.28 -15.66 20.77
CA TYR A 506 14.78 -16.51 19.68
C TYR A 506 15.05 -18.02 19.88
N GLN A 507 15.74 -18.45 20.94
CA GLN A 507 15.95 -19.88 21.21
C GLN A 507 14.62 -20.62 21.50
N VAL A 508 13.59 -19.92 22.00
CA VAL A 508 12.26 -20.50 22.23
C VAL A 508 11.69 -21.11 20.96
N VAL A 509 11.94 -20.47 19.80
CA VAL A 509 11.46 -20.94 18.49
C VAL A 509 12.07 -22.30 18.09
N LYS A 510 13.31 -22.57 18.49
CA LYS A 510 13.96 -23.87 18.23
C LYS A 510 13.39 -24.98 19.08
N ARG A 511 13.06 -24.67 20.35
CA ARG A 511 12.51 -25.63 21.31
C ARG A 511 11.07 -26.00 21.03
N ALA A 512 10.33 -25.10 20.38
CA ALA A 512 8.91 -25.29 20.03
C ALA A 512 8.70 -26.03 18.69
N LYS A 513 9.74 -26.30 17.91
CA LYS A 513 9.61 -27.16 16.73
C LYS A 513 9.50 -28.62 17.16
N PRO A 514 8.43 -29.34 16.72
CA PRO A 514 8.24 -30.75 17.00
C PRO A 514 9.34 -31.62 16.41
#